data_cadc2fa83c1f3fb63f58047f294a5522
#
_entry.id   cadc2fa83c1f3fb63f58047f294a5522
#
_cell.length_a   1.000
_cell.length_b   1.000
_cell.length_c   1.000
_cell.angle_alpha   90.00
_cell.angle_beta   90.00
_cell.angle_gamma   90.00
#
_symmetry.space_group_name_H-M   'P 1'
#
loop_
_entity.id
_entity.type
_entity.pdbx_description
1 polymer ?
#
loop_
_entity_poly.entity_id
_entity_poly.type
_entity_poly.pdbx_seq_one_letter_code
_entity_poly.pdbx_strand_id
1 'polypeptide(L)'
;MQFKFGVEIEFFGVNYQTVINTLRNKNINVKDFSGYTHAVVPQWKITTDCSVNSNGTGLGKGLELVSPILYGEEGLNELEIVLNTIKALGAKVDKTCGVHVHHDVSEFSLQDFKSLFCLYSYYQPVINSFMPKSRRDGQYCHTISRSELNDIMNANSIED
;
A
#
# COMPACT_ATOMS: atom_id res chain seq x y z
N MET A 1 -5.77 -7.82 21.28
CA MET A 1 -5.27 -8.37 20.01
C MET A 1 -4.54 -7.25 19.30
N GLN A 2 -3.30 -7.47 18.86
CA GLN A 2 -2.52 -6.44 18.17
C GLN A 2 -2.86 -6.52 16.68
N PHE A 3 -3.31 -5.45 16.05
CA PHE A 3 -3.64 -5.45 14.63
C PHE A 3 -2.37 -5.66 13.79
N LYS A 4 -2.52 -6.41 12.69
CA LYS A 4 -1.45 -6.69 11.72
C LYS A 4 -1.78 -5.98 10.42
N PHE A 5 -0.77 -5.41 9.77
CA PHE A 5 -0.93 -4.74 8.49
C PHE A 5 0.35 -4.80 7.66
N GLY A 6 0.23 -4.51 6.38
CA GLY A 6 1.34 -4.32 5.46
C GLY A 6 1.14 -3.05 4.66
N VAL A 7 2.23 -2.46 4.16
CA VAL A 7 2.17 -1.23 3.36
C VAL A 7 3.07 -1.37 2.13
N GLU A 8 2.57 -0.93 0.98
CA GLU A 8 3.34 -0.75 -0.24
C GLU A 8 3.34 0.74 -0.58
N ILE A 9 4.50 1.28 -0.88
CA ILE A 9 4.69 2.73 -1.09
C ILE A 9 5.45 2.93 -2.39
N GLU A 10 4.80 3.57 -3.35
CA GLU A 10 5.37 3.87 -4.66
C GLU A 10 5.89 5.31 -4.70
N PHE A 11 7.08 5.49 -5.26
CA PHE A 11 7.75 6.78 -5.37
C PHE A 11 8.84 6.75 -6.45
N PHE A 12 9.43 7.92 -6.74
CA PHE A 12 10.56 8.06 -7.67
C PHE A 12 11.49 9.21 -7.25
N GLY A 13 12.54 9.46 -8.03
CA GLY A 13 13.40 10.63 -7.85
C GLY A 13 14.53 10.45 -6.84
N VAL A 14 14.75 9.25 -6.35
CA VAL A 14 15.84 8.90 -5.43
C VAL A 14 16.61 7.70 -5.93
N ASN A 15 17.89 7.63 -5.56
CA ASN A 15 18.71 6.50 -5.92
C ASN A 15 18.37 5.28 -5.06
N TYR A 16 18.11 4.15 -5.71
CA TYR A 16 17.76 2.88 -5.12
C TYR A 16 18.72 2.44 -3.99
N GLN A 17 20.03 2.43 -4.28
CA GLN A 17 21.03 2.01 -3.30
C GLN A 17 21.14 2.97 -2.10
N THR A 18 20.93 4.27 -2.35
CA THR A 18 20.89 5.27 -1.29
C THR A 18 19.75 5.03 -0.32
N VAL A 19 18.55 4.67 -0.82
CA VAL A 19 17.40 4.32 0.04
C VAL A 19 17.75 3.14 0.94
N ILE A 20 18.27 2.04 0.36
CA ILE A 20 18.65 0.85 1.11
C ILE A 20 19.66 1.20 2.22
N ASN A 21 20.75 1.87 1.86
CA ASN A 21 21.82 2.18 2.81
C ASN A 21 21.33 3.10 3.93
N THR A 22 20.51 4.09 3.60
CA THR A 22 19.98 5.04 4.59
C THR A 22 19.01 4.37 5.56
N LEU A 23 18.14 3.49 5.07
CA LEU A 23 17.22 2.74 5.92
C LEU A 23 17.97 1.77 6.84
N ARG A 24 18.96 1.05 6.31
CA ARG A 24 19.82 0.16 7.12
C ARG A 24 20.56 0.91 8.21
N ASN A 25 21.05 2.11 7.96
CA ASN A 25 21.70 2.96 8.96
C ASN A 25 20.74 3.43 10.08
N LYS A 26 19.42 3.31 9.85
CA LYS A 26 18.37 3.57 10.84
C LYS A 26 17.83 2.28 11.47
N ASN A 27 18.55 1.16 11.35
CA ASN A 27 18.18 -0.16 11.83
C ASN A 27 16.90 -0.73 11.17
N ILE A 28 16.50 -0.22 10.02
CA ILE A 28 15.42 -0.82 9.22
C ILE A 28 16.04 -1.92 8.34
N ASN A 29 15.56 -3.14 8.52
CA ASN A 29 16.05 -4.29 7.76
C ASN A 29 15.44 -4.27 6.35
N VAL A 30 16.24 -3.91 5.35
CA VAL A 30 15.81 -3.80 3.95
C VAL A 30 16.54 -4.82 3.10
N LYS A 31 15.79 -5.60 2.33
CA LYS A 31 16.29 -6.53 1.32
C LYS A 31 16.15 -5.95 -0.08
N ASP A 32 17.24 -6.05 -0.81
CA ASP A 32 17.30 -5.73 -2.23
C ASP A 32 16.67 -6.88 -3.04
N PHE A 33 15.63 -6.56 -3.80
CA PHE A 33 15.04 -7.47 -4.77
C PHE A 33 15.19 -6.84 -6.15
N SER A 34 16.22 -7.24 -6.87
CA SER A 34 16.52 -6.77 -8.24
C SER A 34 15.48 -7.17 -9.29
N GLY A 35 14.30 -7.63 -8.89
CA GLY A 35 13.18 -8.01 -9.76
C GLY A 35 11.85 -8.02 -8.99
N TYR A 36 10.75 -8.02 -9.75
CA TYR A 36 9.40 -8.08 -9.21
C TYR A 36 9.17 -9.41 -8.46
N THR A 37 8.66 -9.37 -7.23
CA THR A 37 8.33 -10.55 -6.45
C THR A 37 7.17 -10.32 -5.50
N HIS A 38 6.23 -11.25 -5.47
CA HIS A 38 5.13 -11.29 -4.50
C HIS A 38 5.49 -11.99 -3.18
N ALA A 39 6.73 -12.49 -3.03
CA ALA A 39 7.11 -13.21 -1.82
C ALA A 39 6.95 -12.33 -0.57
N VAL A 40 6.22 -12.83 0.43
CA VAL A 40 6.18 -12.24 1.76
C VAL A 40 7.49 -12.60 2.46
N VAL A 41 8.20 -11.58 2.93
CA VAL A 41 9.50 -11.75 3.62
C VAL A 41 9.49 -10.95 4.92
N PRO A 42 10.30 -11.34 5.92
CA PRO A 42 10.32 -10.64 7.21
C PRO A 42 11.16 -9.34 7.20
N GLN A 43 11.45 -8.80 6.03
CA GLN A 43 12.17 -7.54 5.85
C GLN A 43 11.41 -6.63 4.90
N TRP A 44 11.68 -5.34 4.96
CA TRP A 44 11.27 -4.43 3.90
C TRP A 44 11.88 -4.87 2.56
N LYS A 45 11.08 -4.86 1.53
CA LYS A 45 11.53 -5.07 0.15
C LYS A 45 11.58 -3.73 -0.57
N ILE A 46 12.61 -3.53 -1.38
CA ILE A 46 12.59 -2.47 -2.37
C ILE A 46 12.74 -3.10 -3.75
N THR A 47 11.93 -2.66 -4.69
CA THR A 47 11.93 -3.12 -6.08
C THR A 47 11.71 -1.95 -7.03
N THR A 48 11.95 -2.18 -8.33
CA THR A 48 11.60 -1.20 -9.37
C THR A 48 10.17 -1.46 -9.82
N ASP A 49 9.38 -0.39 -9.96
CA ASP A 49 8.03 -0.44 -10.49
C ASP A 49 7.93 0.33 -11.81
N CYS A 50 7.53 -0.39 -12.87
CA CYS A 50 7.36 0.20 -14.20
C CYS A 50 6.02 0.92 -14.38
N SER A 51 5.04 0.73 -13.49
CA SER A 51 3.77 1.44 -13.49
C SER A 51 3.93 2.87 -13.01
N VAL A 52 4.90 3.10 -12.14
CA VAL A 52 5.28 4.44 -11.67
C VAL A 52 6.00 5.18 -12.80
N ASN A 53 5.26 6.10 -13.40
CA ASN A 53 5.70 6.79 -14.59
C ASN A 53 6.51 8.06 -14.28
N SER A 54 7.81 7.90 -14.11
CA SER A 54 8.74 9.03 -14.02
C SER A 54 9.02 9.70 -15.38
N ASN A 55 8.24 9.36 -16.43
CA ASN A 55 8.46 9.84 -17.79
C ASN A 55 8.42 11.37 -17.88
N GLY A 56 9.53 11.94 -18.35
CA GLY A 56 9.72 13.36 -18.59
C GLY A 56 10.42 14.13 -17.48
N THR A 57 10.63 13.55 -16.31
CA THR A 57 11.33 14.24 -15.21
C THR A 57 12.83 13.96 -15.18
N GLY A 58 13.34 12.94 -15.90
CA GLY A 58 14.73 12.51 -15.81
C GLY A 58 15.16 11.96 -14.44
N LEU A 59 14.20 11.74 -13.54
CA LEU A 59 14.45 11.43 -12.13
C LEU A 59 14.56 9.90 -11.82
N GLY A 60 14.85 9.10 -12.85
CA GLY A 60 15.08 7.66 -12.67
C GLY A 60 13.82 6.79 -12.76
N LYS A 61 13.97 5.51 -12.46
CA LYS A 61 12.88 4.53 -12.47
C LYS A 61 11.98 4.70 -11.26
N GLY A 62 10.71 4.31 -11.41
CA GLY A 62 9.80 4.14 -10.28
C GLY A 62 10.32 3.07 -9.31
N LEU A 63 10.08 3.30 -8.04
CA LEU A 63 10.44 2.41 -6.95
C LEU A 63 9.20 2.09 -6.13
N GLU A 64 9.16 0.87 -5.64
CA GLU A 64 8.19 0.40 -4.68
C GLU A 64 8.90 -0.11 -3.43
N LEU A 65 8.46 0.32 -2.27
CA LEU A 65 8.93 -0.14 -0.97
C LEU A 65 7.79 -0.87 -0.26
N VAL A 66 7.98 -2.17 -0.02
CA VAL A 66 6.97 -3.06 0.56
C VAL A 66 7.41 -3.46 1.96
N SER A 67 6.54 -3.28 2.95
CA SER A 67 6.82 -3.64 4.33
C SER A 67 6.78 -5.16 4.56
N PRO A 68 7.43 -5.66 5.62
CA PRO A 68 7.02 -6.93 6.22
C PRO A 68 5.63 -6.80 6.85
N ILE A 69 5.14 -7.86 7.49
CA ILE A 69 3.96 -7.74 8.36
C ILE A 69 4.35 -6.86 9.55
N LEU A 70 3.66 -5.76 9.70
CA LEU A 70 3.82 -4.79 10.78
C LEU A 70 2.78 -5.04 11.88
N TYR A 71 3.11 -4.70 13.12
CA TYR A 71 2.28 -4.99 14.29
C TYR A 71 2.04 -3.72 15.12
N GLY A 72 0.78 -3.35 15.31
CA GLY A 72 0.33 -2.29 16.22
C GLY A 72 1.15 -1.02 16.15
N GLU A 73 1.37 -0.39 17.29
CA GLU A 73 2.11 0.87 17.42
C GLU A 73 3.59 0.77 17.03
N GLU A 74 4.23 -0.38 17.28
CA GLU A 74 5.63 -0.59 16.88
C GLU A 74 5.76 -0.56 15.37
N GLY A 75 4.83 -1.22 14.66
CA GLY A 75 4.79 -1.19 13.19
C GLY A 75 4.49 0.21 12.64
N LEU A 76 3.63 1.00 13.29
CA LEU A 76 3.38 2.39 12.89
C LEU A 76 4.62 3.27 13.09
N ASN A 77 5.35 3.10 14.19
CA ASN A 77 6.59 3.83 14.43
C ASN A 77 7.67 3.47 13.39
N GLU A 78 7.79 2.19 13.03
CA GLU A 78 8.71 1.75 11.99
C GLU A 78 8.34 2.35 10.62
N LEU A 79 7.05 2.33 10.26
CA LEU A 79 6.53 2.97 9.06
C LEU A 79 6.84 4.47 9.03
N GLU A 80 6.68 5.18 10.15
CA GLU A 80 7.00 6.60 10.26
C GLU A 80 8.48 6.87 9.99
N ILE A 81 9.39 6.05 10.54
CA ILE A 81 10.84 6.16 10.28
C ILE A 81 11.13 6.00 8.79
N VAL A 82 10.49 5.02 8.14
CA VAL A 82 10.66 4.74 6.70
C VAL A 82 10.17 5.92 5.86
N LEU A 83 8.95 6.40 6.10
CA LEU A 83 8.36 7.53 5.38
C LEU A 83 9.18 8.80 5.51
N ASN A 84 9.60 9.13 6.73
CA ASN A 84 10.45 10.31 6.99
C ASN A 84 11.82 10.17 6.31
N THR A 85 12.35 8.95 6.20
CA THR A 85 13.62 8.70 5.53
C THR A 85 13.54 8.93 4.02
N ILE A 86 12.56 8.32 3.33
CA ILE A 86 12.41 8.50 1.88
C ILE A 86 12.07 9.95 1.53
N LYS A 87 11.27 10.64 2.36
CA LYS A 87 10.97 12.06 2.23
C LYS A 87 12.23 12.91 2.35
N ALA A 88 13.07 12.65 3.36
CA ALA A 88 14.33 13.39 3.58
C ALA A 88 15.34 13.18 2.44
N LEU A 89 15.32 12.01 1.78
CA LEU A 89 16.12 11.74 0.59
C LEU A 89 15.63 12.46 -0.67
N GLY A 90 14.47 13.13 -0.60
CA GLY A 90 13.90 13.88 -1.71
C GLY A 90 13.01 13.06 -2.64
N ALA A 91 12.47 11.94 -2.17
CA ALA A 91 11.49 11.14 -2.91
C ALA A 91 10.35 12.02 -3.43
N LYS A 92 9.91 11.73 -4.64
CA LYS A 92 8.82 12.40 -5.35
C LYS A 92 7.68 11.42 -5.59
N VAL A 93 6.47 11.94 -5.63
CA VAL A 93 5.27 11.20 -5.99
C VAL A 93 4.46 12.00 -7.01
N ASP A 94 3.69 11.29 -7.83
CA ASP A 94 2.73 11.88 -8.75
C ASP A 94 1.45 11.02 -8.83
N LYS A 95 0.60 11.29 -9.80
CA LYS A 95 -0.67 10.56 -10.01
C LYS A 95 -0.50 9.08 -10.35
N THR A 96 0.70 8.64 -10.72
CA THR A 96 1.02 7.23 -11.02
C THR A 96 1.45 6.44 -9.79
N CYS A 97 1.83 7.13 -8.70
CA CYS A 97 2.26 6.50 -7.45
C CYS A 97 1.06 6.17 -6.57
N GLY A 98 1.02 4.96 -6.02
CA GLY A 98 0.04 4.49 -5.06
C GLY A 98 0.61 4.33 -3.64
N VAL A 99 -0.29 4.21 -2.69
CA VAL A 99 -0.03 3.66 -1.35
C VAL A 99 -1.10 2.61 -1.10
N HIS A 100 -0.67 1.37 -0.86
CA HIS A 100 -1.55 0.26 -0.55
C HIS A 100 -1.39 -0.12 0.91
N VAL A 101 -2.51 -0.35 1.60
CA VAL A 101 -2.51 -0.83 2.98
C VAL A 101 -3.26 -2.15 3.02
N HIS A 102 -2.59 -3.19 3.46
CA HIS A 102 -3.12 -4.53 3.62
C HIS A 102 -3.45 -4.78 5.09
N HIS A 103 -4.62 -5.31 5.36
CA HIS A 103 -5.03 -5.71 6.70
C HIS A 103 -5.15 -7.23 6.78
N ASP A 104 -4.74 -7.80 7.91
CA ASP A 104 -4.94 -9.23 8.18
C ASP A 104 -6.42 -9.51 8.45
N VAL A 105 -7.00 -10.34 7.61
CA VAL A 105 -8.41 -10.76 7.68
C VAL A 105 -8.55 -12.28 7.83
N SER A 106 -7.48 -12.96 8.26
CA SER A 106 -7.43 -14.43 8.38
C SER A 106 -8.46 -15.01 9.36
N GLU A 107 -8.90 -14.19 10.31
CA GLU A 107 -9.90 -14.57 11.33
C GLU A 107 -11.34 -14.17 10.93
N PHE A 108 -11.54 -13.53 9.75
CA PHE A 108 -12.85 -13.03 9.35
C PHE A 108 -13.77 -14.17 8.89
N SER A 109 -14.98 -14.18 9.42
CA SER A 109 -16.10 -14.97 8.90
C SER A 109 -16.72 -14.28 7.68
N LEU A 110 -17.55 -15.02 6.92
CA LEU A 110 -18.34 -14.43 5.84
C LEU A 110 -19.18 -13.23 6.33
N GLN A 111 -19.73 -13.32 7.54
CA GLN A 111 -20.52 -12.22 8.11
C GLN A 111 -19.67 -10.99 8.42
N ASP A 112 -18.40 -11.17 8.82
CA ASP A 112 -17.47 -10.06 9.05
C ASP A 112 -17.14 -9.36 7.74
N PHE A 113 -16.90 -10.11 6.65
CA PHE A 113 -16.71 -9.53 5.32
C PHE A 113 -17.94 -8.75 4.85
N LYS A 114 -19.15 -9.32 4.95
CA LYS A 114 -20.39 -8.62 4.60
C LYS A 114 -20.55 -7.32 5.38
N SER A 115 -20.27 -7.35 6.67
CA SER A 115 -20.33 -6.17 7.54
C SER A 115 -19.29 -5.12 7.14
N LEU A 116 -18.06 -5.53 6.84
CA LEU A 116 -16.98 -4.66 6.37
C LEU A 116 -17.36 -3.96 5.07
N PHE A 117 -17.81 -4.71 4.06
CA PHE A 117 -18.17 -4.13 2.75
C PHE A 117 -19.38 -3.22 2.84
N CYS A 118 -20.37 -3.54 3.65
CA CYS A 118 -21.53 -2.68 3.91
C CYS A 118 -21.09 -1.36 4.54
N LEU A 119 -20.25 -1.42 5.58
CA LEU A 119 -19.73 -0.24 6.27
C LEU A 119 -18.85 0.60 5.36
N TYR A 120 -17.95 -0.04 4.61
CA TYR A 120 -17.08 0.64 3.65
C TYR A 120 -17.91 1.37 2.57
N SER A 121 -18.88 0.68 1.96
CA SER A 121 -19.77 1.28 0.96
C SER A 121 -20.55 2.48 1.51
N TYR A 122 -21.00 2.40 2.77
CA TYR A 122 -21.69 3.50 3.43
C TYR A 122 -20.79 4.74 3.61
N TYR A 123 -19.52 4.55 4.01
CA TYR A 123 -18.58 5.65 4.23
C TYR A 123 -17.78 6.06 2.98
N GLN A 124 -17.87 5.31 1.89
CA GLN A 124 -17.09 5.58 0.67
C GLN A 124 -17.25 7.00 0.12
N PRO A 125 -18.45 7.62 0.11
CA PRO A 125 -18.58 9.03 -0.32
C PRO A 125 -17.76 9.99 0.56
N VAL A 126 -17.68 9.72 1.86
CA VAL A 126 -16.87 10.51 2.80
C VAL A 126 -15.38 10.30 2.54
N ILE A 127 -14.94 9.05 2.38
CA ILE A 127 -13.55 8.72 2.04
C ILE A 127 -13.16 9.40 0.73
N ASN A 128 -14.00 9.30 -0.31
CA ASN A 128 -13.77 9.93 -1.59
C ASN A 128 -13.67 11.46 -1.51
N SER A 129 -14.33 12.09 -0.53
CA SER A 129 -14.32 13.56 -0.40
C SER A 129 -12.93 14.14 -0.14
N PHE A 130 -12.05 13.42 0.54
CA PHE A 130 -10.66 13.85 0.80
C PHE A 130 -9.62 13.17 -0.09
N MET A 131 -10.04 12.24 -0.97
CA MET A 131 -9.13 11.65 -1.94
C MET A 131 -8.95 12.57 -3.16
N PRO A 132 -7.77 12.62 -3.77
CA PRO A 132 -7.58 13.33 -5.03
C PRO A 132 -8.43 12.69 -6.13
N LYS A 133 -8.81 13.48 -7.14
CA LYS A 133 -9.69 13.03 -8.24
C LYS A 133 -9.19 11.74 -8.91
N SER A 134 -7.87 11.57 -9.05
CA SER A 134 -7.23 10.36 -9.61
C SER A 134 -7.42 9.10 -8.75
N ARG A 135 -7.98 9.21 -7.54
CA ARG A 135 -8.22 8.11 -6.61
C ARG A 135 -9.70 7.90 -6.27
N ARG A 136 -10.61 8.56 -7.01
CA ARG A 136 -12.06 8.42 -6.79
C ARG A 136 -12.72 7.46 -7.78
N ASP A 137 -12.34 7.57 -9.07
CA ASP A 137 -12.95 6.81 -10.18
C ASP A 137 -11.85 6.38 -11.17
N GLY A 138 -10.80 5.75 -10.69
CA GLY A 138 -9.69 5.25 -11.50
C GLY A 138 -9.81 3.76 -11.81
N GLN A 139 -8.99 3.27 -12.72
CA GLN A 139 -8.89 1.85 -13.05
C GLN A 139 -8.57 0.98 -11.81
N TYR A 140 -7.85 1.55 -10.84
CA TYR A 140 -7.39 0.86 -9.62
C TYR A 140 -8.13 1.31 -8.35
N CYS A 141 -9.10 2.20 -8.45
CA CYS A 141 -9.80 2.82 -7.32
C CYS A 141 -11.25 3.12 -7.69
N HIS A 142 -12.04 2.11 -8.04
CA HIS A 142 -13.45 2.35 -8.32
C HIS A 142 -14.31 2.27 -7.06
N THR A 143 -15.44 2.93 -7.11
CA THR A 143 -16.45 2.90 -6.06
C THR A 143 -17.22 1.57 -6.13
N ILE A 144 -17.45 0.93 -4.99
CA ILE A 144 -18.32 -0.25 -4.92
C ILE A 144 -19.72 0.16 -5.37
N SER A 145 -20.19 -0.44 -6.44
CA SER A 145 -21.52 -0.21 -6.96
C SER A 145 -22.59 -0.90 -6.10
N ARG A 146 -23.84 -0.46 -6.24
CA ARG A 146 -24.96 -1.09 -5.55
C ARG A 146 -25.15 -2.57 -5.99
N SER A 147 -24.84 -2.87 -7.24
CA SER A 147 -24.92 -4.25 -7.76
C SER A 147 -23.88 -5.14 -7.07
N GLU A 148 -22.61 -4.71 -7.07
CA GLU A 148 -21.52 -5.45 -6.41
C GLU A 148 -21.78 -5.64 -4.91
N LEU A 149 -22.30 -4.61 -4.23
CA LEU A 149 -22.68 -4.77 -2.82
C LEU A 149 -23.79 -5.80 -2.63
N ASN A 150 -24.79 -5.84 -3.52
CA ASN A 150 -25.86 -6.85 -3.45
C ASN A 150 -25.31 -8.25 -3.68
N ASP A 151 -24.37 -8.44 -4.61
CA ASP A 151 -23.74 -9.73 -4.87
C ASP A 151 -22.97 -10.21 -3.63
N ILE A 152 -22.18 -9.33 -3.01
CA ILE A 152 -21.48 -9.61 -1.74
C ILE A 152 -22.46 -10.00 -0.63
N MET A 153 -23.58 -9.27 -0.48
CA MET A 153 -24.55 -9.55 0.56
C MET A 153 -25.29 -10.88 0.36
N ASN A 154 -25.40 -11.36 -0.89
CA ASN A 154 -26.04 -12.64 -1.25
C ASN A 154 -25.05 -13.82 -1.31
N ALA A 155 -23.73 -13.58 -1.19
CA ALA A 155 -22.72 -14.64 -1.15
C ALA A 155 -23.02 -15.67 -0.05
N ASN A 156 -22.75 -16.93 -0.32
CA ASN A 156 -22.97 -18.05 0.61
C ASN A 156 -21.65 -18.59 1.19
N SER A 157 -20.54 -18.24 0.57
CA SER A 157 -19.17 -18.58 1.02
C SER A 157 -18.23 -17.39 0.82
N ILE A 158 -17.01 -17.51 1.33
CA ILE A 158 -15.95 -16.48 1.11
C ILE A 158 -15.39 -16.59 -0.33
N GLU A 159 -15.52 -17.75 -0.95
CA GLU A 159 -15.06 -18.01 -2.32
C GLU A 159 -16.06 -17.51 -3.39
N ASP A 160 -17.32 -17.24 -3.03
CA ASP A 160 -18.33 -16.66 -3.92
C ASP A 160 -17.98 -15.20 -4.23
#